data_37b2f21f95407f8cf6b2b8fc4b32f114
#
_entry.id   37b2f21f95407f8cf6b2b8fc4b32f114
#
_cell.length_a   1.000
_cell.length_b   1.000
_cell.length_c   1.000
_cell.angle_alpha   90.00
_cell.angle_beta   90.00
_cell.angle_gamma   90.00
#
_symmetry.space_group_name_H-M   'P 1'
#
loop_
_entity.id
_entity.type
_entity.pdbx_description
1 polymer ?
#
loop_
_entity_poly.entity_id
_entity_poly.type
_entity_poly.pdbx_seq_one_letter_code
_entity_poly.pdbx_strand_id
1 'polypeptide(L)'
;SLPLTPQQQRQKTLEALLALLLELAAQQPVLLIVEDLHWVDPSTLEWLSLLLDQVPTTRLGLLMTTRPDFQVPWSARAASISVAP
;
A
#
# COMPACT_ATOMS: atom_id res chain seq x y z
N SER A 1 2.76 -6.55 -31.06
CA SER A 1 2.64 -6.96 -29.67
C SER A 1 1.20 -7.01 -29.23
N LEU A 2 0.89 -7.91 -28.32
CA LEU A 2 -0.46 -8.05 -27.80
C LEU A 2 -0.73 -6.97 -26.76
N PRO A 3 -1.98 -6.48 -26.70
CA PRO A 3 -2.35 -5.53 -25.66
C PRO A 3 -2.31 -6.18 -24.29
N LEU A 4 -2.06 -5.39 -23.25
CA LEU A 4 -2.07 -5.87 -21.90
C LEU A 4 -3.50 -6.19 -21.44
N THR A 5 -3.64 -7.26 -20.66
CA THR A 5 -4.92 -7.54 -20.00
C THR A 5 -5.19 -6.46 -18.95
N PRO A 6 -6.45 -6.30 -18.51
CA PRO A 6 -6.75 -5.34 -17.42
C PRO A 6 -5.93 -5.60 -16.15
N GLN A 7 -5.70 -6.88 -15.83
CA GLN A 7 -4.90 -7.23 -14.66
C GLN A 7 -3.44 -6.83 -14.84
N GLN A 8 -2.89 -7.05 -16.04
CA GLN A 8 -1.52 -6.63 -16.34
C GLN A 8 -1.37 -5.12 -16.32
N GLN A 9 -2.38 -4.39 -16.81
CA GLN A 9 -2.38 -2.94 -16.76
C GLN A 9 -2.38 -2.44 -15.32
N ARG A 10 -3.18 -3.04 -14.46
CA ARG A 10 -3.24 -2.69 -13.04
C ARG A 10 -1.90 -2.95 -12.36
N GLN A 11 -1.30 -4.09 -12.64
CA GLN A 11 -0.01 -4.43 -12.05
C GLN A 11 1.07 -3.44 -12.46
N LYS A 12 1.10 -3.06 -13.73
CA LYS A 12 2.08 -2.07 -14.20
C LYS A 12 1.85 -0.70 -13.60
N THR A 13 0.58 -0.32 -13.40
CA THR A 13 0.25 0.93 -12.73
C THR A 13 0.74 0.92 -11.28
N LEU A 14 0.53 -0.17 -10.57
CA LEU A 14 0.97 -0.28 -9.17
C LEU A 14 2.50 -0.29 -9.08
N GLU A 15 3.19 -0.95 -10.01
CA GLU A 15 4.64 -0.94 -10.05
C GLU A 15 5.18 0.48 -10.28
N ALA A 16 4.57 1.21 -11.20
CA ALA A 16 4.97 2.58 -11.48
C ALA A 16 4.71 3.49 -10.29
N LEU A 17 3.60 3.29 -9.59
CA LEU A 17 3.27 4.07 -8.41
C LEU A 17 4.25 3.79 -7.27
N LEU A 18 4.63 2.54 -7.08
CA LEU A 18 5.62 2.19 -6.07
C LEU A 18 6.95 2.88 -6.34
N ALA A 19 7.41 2.82 -7.58
CA ALA A 19 8.65 3.47 -7.97
C ALA A 19 8.61 4.98 -7.73
N LEU A 20 7.48 5.61 -8.06
CA LEU A 20 7.29 7.04 -7.84
C LEU A 20 7.33 7.39 -6.35
N LEU A 21 6.63 6.61 -5.52
CA LEU A 21 6.58 6.87 -4.08
C LEU A 21 7.97 6.71 -3.45
N LEU A 22 8.72 5.70 -3.84
CA LEU A 22 10.07 5.49 -3.32
C LEU A 22 11.01 6.60 -3.75
N GLU A 23 10.87 7.07 -4.98
CA GLU A 23 11.67 8.19 -5.49
C GLU A 23 11.37 9.48 -4.73
N LEU A 24 10.10 9.76 -4.49
CA LEU A 24 9.71 10.91 -3.69
C LEU A 24 10.20 10.79 -2.26
N ALA A 25 10.12 9.61 -1.67
CA ALA A 25 10.56 9.38 -0.30
C ALA A 25 12.07 9.52 -0.14
N ALA A 26 12.83 9.35 -1.22
CA ALA A 26 14.26 9.59 -1.21
C ALA A 26 14.59 11.08 -1.10
N GLN A 27 13.67 11.94 -1.52
CA GLN A 27 13.86 13.38 -1.54
C GLN A 27 13.26 14.08 -0.33
N GLN A 28 12.15 13.57 0.17
CA GLN A 28 11.42 14.18 1.28
C GLN A 28 10.55 13.14 1.96
N PRO A 29 10.15 13.36 3.21
CA PRO A 29 9.21 12.45 3.87
C PRO A 29 7.87 12.42 3.12
N VAL A 30 7.32 11.21 2.96
CA VAL A 30 6.06 10.98 2.27
C VAL A 30 5.14 10.19 3.18
N LEU A 31 3.88 10.61 3.26
CA LEU A 31 2.85 9.87 3.97
C LEU A 31 1.78 9.47 2.97
N LEU A 32 1.57 8.18 2.82
CA LEU A 32 0.49 7.64 2.00
C LEU A 32 -0.67 7.25 2.90
N ILE A 33 -1.84 7.77 2.59
CA ILE A 33 -3.06 7.49 3.35
C ILE A 33 -3.99 6.66 2.48
N VAL A 34 -4.39 5.49 2.99
CA VAL A 34 -5.33 4.60 2.31
C VAL A 34 -6.53 4.41 3.23
N GLU A 35 -7.68 4.92 2.79
CA GLU A 35 -8.90 4.80 3.57
C GLU A 35 -9.72 3.61 3.13
N ASP A 36 -10.46 3.02 4.07
CA ASP A 36 -11.39 1.93 3.81
C ASP A 36 -10.70 0.73 3.16
N LEU A 37 -9.66 0.25 3.81
CA LEU A 37 -8.85 -0.85 3.31
C LEU A 37 -9.66 -2.09 2.96
N HIS A 38 -10.80 -2.27 3.63
CA HIS A 38 -11.67 -3.43 3.37
C HIS A 38 -12.36 -3.38 1.99
N TRP A 39 -12.27 -2.25 1.28
CA TRP A 39 -12.81 -2.12 -0.07
C TRP A 39 -11.76 -2.34 -1.17
N VAL A 40 -10.47 -2.46 -0.81
CA VAL A 40 -9.43 -2.63 -1.83
C VAL A 40 -9.40 -4.08 -2.32
N ASP A 41 -9.04 -4.23 -3.58
CA ASP A 41 -8.94 -5.55 -4.19
C ASP A 41 -7.69 -6.29 -3.71
N PRO A 42 -7.64 -7.63 -3.89
CA PRO A 42 -6.49 -8.41 -3.42
C PRO A 42 -5.15 -7.98 -4.02
N SER A 43 -5.14 -7.55 -5.28
CA SER A 43 -3.90 -7.09 -5.93
C SER A 43 -3.34 -5.85 -5.24
N THR A 44 -4.21 -4.93 -4.86
CA THR A 44 -3.81 -3.72 -4.16
C THR A 44 -3.34 -4.02 -2.75
N LEU A 45 -4.00 -4.96 -2.07
CA LEU A 45 -3.56 -5.40 -0.74
C LEU A 45 -2.15 -5.99 -0.80
N GLU A 46 -1.88 -6.80 -1.81
CA GLU A 46 -0.56 -7.38 -2.01
C GLU A 46 0.48 -6.30 -2.28
N TRP A 47 0.13 -5.30 -3.09
CA TRP A 47 0.98 -4.16 -3.37
C TRP A 47 1.28 -3.37 -2.09
N LEU A 48 0.26 -3.14 -1.25
CA LEU A 48 0.45 -2.45 0.02
C LEU A 48 1.38 -3.23 0.93
N SER A 49 1.33 -4.55 0.89
CA SER A 49 2.25 -5.39 1.65
C SER A 49 3.70 -5.18 1.21
N LEU A 50 3.93 -5.08 -0.10
CA LEU A 50 5.26 -4.79 -0.64
C LEU A 50 5.72 -3.40 -0.23
N LEU A 51 4.82 -2.43 -0.27
CA LEU A 51 5.13 -1.07 0.13
C LEU A 51 5.50 -1.00 1.61
N LEU A 52 4.79 -1.76 2.44
CA LEU A 52 5.05 -1.81 3.87
C LEU A 52 6.47 -2.31 4.18
N ASP A 53 7.00 -3.21 3.36
CA ASP A 53 8.37 -3.70 3.51
C ASP A 53 9.40 -2.60 3.31
N GLN A 54 9.05 -1.52 2.60
CA GLN A 54 9.96 -0.42 2.32
C GLN A 54 9.96 0.64 3.42
N VAL A 55 8.95 0.65 4.28
CA VAL A 55 8.79 1.69 5.31
C VAL A 55 10.00 1.80 6.23
N PRO A 56 10.58 0.69 6.77
CA PRO A 56 11.70 0.80 7.71
C PRO A 56 12.98 1.38 7.09
N THR A 57 13.14 1.32 5.77
CA THR A 57 14.37 1.73 5.11
C THR A 57 14.21 3.00 4.29
N THR A 58 13.04 3.65 4.36
CA THR A 58 12.75 4.86 3.58
C THR A 58 12.07 5.88 4.48
N ARG A 59 11.82 7.07 3.93
CA ARG A 59 11.05 8.10 4.63
C ARG A 59 9.58 8.05 4.24
N LEU A 60 9.11 6.86 3.92
CA LEU A 60 7.71 6.62 3.56
C LEU A 60 6.95 6.11 4.79
N GLY A 61 5.84 6.77 5.10
CA GLY A 61 4.91 6.32 6.12
C GLY A 61 3.60 5.89 5.49
N LEU A 62 2.93 4.95 6.13
CA LEU A 62 1.62 4.47 5.69
C LEU A 62 0.61 4.66 6.81
N LEU A 63 -0.52 5.26 6.48
CA LEU A 63 -1.66 5.36 7.38
C LEU A 63 -2.85 4.72 6.68
N MET A 64 -3.40 3.68 7.28
CA MET A 64 -4.50 2.94 6.67
C MET A 64 -5.66 2.82 7.64
N THR A 65 -6.87 3.01 7.14
CA THR A 65 -8.08 2.83 7.92
C THR A 65 -8.85 1.63 7.41
N THR A 66 -9.48 0.91 8.32
CA THR A 66 -10.26 -0.27 7.97
C THR A 66 -11.27 -0.56 9.07
N ARG A 67 -12.22 -1.46 8.78
CA ARG A 67 -13.14 -1.95 9.77
C ARG A 67 -12.42 -2.86 10.75
N PRO A 68 -12.83 -2.89 12.02
CA PRO A 68 -12.13 -3.69 13.03
C PRO A 68 -12.15 -5.19 12.74
N ASP A 69 -13.16 -5.68 12.04
CA ASP A 69 -13.30 -7.09 11.72
C ASP A 69 -12.53 -7.53 10.47
N PHE A 70 -11.91 -6.59 9.77
CA PHE A 70 -11.14 -6.89 8.56
C PHE A 70 -9.76 -7.39 8.92
N GLN A 71 -9.36 -8.52 8.32
CA GLN A 71 -8.06 -9.13 8.58
C GLN A 71 -7.07 -8.71 7.50
N VAL A 72 -5.97 -8.09 7.93
CA VAL A 72 -4.92 -7.68 6.99
C VAL A 72 -3.83 -8.75 6.95
N PRO A 73 -3.20 -8.97 5.78
CA PRO A 73 -2.19 -10.01 5.63
C PRO A 73 -0.86 -9.70 6.30
N TRP A 74 -0.67 -8.47 6.76
CA TRP A 74 0.62 -8.02 7.33
C TRP A 74 0.54 -7.66 8.80
N SER A 75 -0.44 -8.17 9.54
CA SER A 75 -0.74 -7.72 10.91
C SER A 75 0.48 -7.77 11.84
N ALA A 76 1.43 -8.66 11.59
CA ALA A 76 2.61 -8.80 12.44
C ALA A 76 3.70 -7.77 12.13
N ARG A 77 3.61 -7.05 11.00
CA ARG A 77 4.66 -6.13 10.55
C ARG A 77 4.33 -4.65 10.76
N ALA A 78 3.11 -4.35 11.14
CA ALA A 78 2.66 -2.98 11.28
C ALA A 78 2.20 -2.71 12.71
N ALA A 79 2.55 -1.54 13.23
CA ALA A 79 1.96 -1.07 14.46
C ALA A 79 0.52 -0.64 14.15
N SER A 80 -0.41 -1.00 15.02
CA SER A 80 -1.80 -0.61 14.83
C SER A 80 -2.31 0.18 16.02
N ILE A 81 -3.15 1.16 15.70
CA ILE A 81 -3.86 1.94 16.70
C ILE A 81 -5.34 1.77 16.42
N SER A 82 -6.07 1.25 17.40
CA SER A 82 -7.51 1.08 17.27
C SER A 82 -8.21 2.26 17.91
N VAL A 83 -9.04 2.92 17.11
CA VAL A 83 -9.86 4.03 17.59
C VAL A 83 -11.32 3.60 17.52
N ALA A 84 -11.98 3.58 18.65
CA ALA A 84 -13.39 3.23 18.71
C ALA A 84 -14.24 4.31 18.03
N PRO A 85 -15.23 3.91 17.25
CA PRO A 85 -16.12 4.87 16.61
C PRO A 85 -16.97 5.64 17.59
#